data_b506db9d19def5a96da7f751a38ef5ef
#
_entry.id   b506db9d19def5a96da7f751a38ef5ef
#
_cell.length_a   1.000
_cell.length_b   1.000
_cell.length_c   1.000
_cell.angle_alpha   90.00
_cell.angle_beta   90.00
_cell.angle_gamma   90.00
#
_symmetry.space_group_name_H-M   'P 1'
#
loop_
_entity.id
_entity.type
_entity.pdbx_description
1 polymer ?
#
loop_
_entity_poly.entity_id
_entity_poly.type
_entity_poly.pdbx_seq_one_letter_code
_entity_poly.pdbx_strand_id
1 'polypeptide(L)'
;MLCQVCAEPADCTDDGRLWLLPADHMPDDDGWTDGTSTVQPPVCQRCARLSIAMCPALRTGHVVVRAHSRVVGVTGVVFQPVPPFPRMVATDYADLVAFTDVAARWTLATQLVRVLFDITRVDPASLTGP
;
A
#
# COMPACT_ATOMS: atom_id res chain seq x y z
N MET A 1 3.67 3.76 -12.48
CA MET A 1 3.70 4.17 -11.06
C MET A 1 5.12 4.52 -10.69
N LEU A 2 5.29 5.46 -9.77
CA LEU A 2 6.60 5.91 -9.29
C LEU A 2 7.01 5.14 -8.04
N CYS A 3 8.30 5.03 -7.83
CA CYS A 3 8.91 4.49 -6.62
C CYS A 3 8.61 5.40 -5.43
N GLN A 4 8.18 4.84 -4.31
CA GLN A 4 7.88 5.56 -3.07
C GLN A 4 9.06 6.40 -2.55
N VAL A 5 10.29 5.96 -2.80
CA VAL A 5 11.49 6.54 -2.18
C VAL A 5 12.16 7.59 -3.06
N CYS A 6 12.36 7.31 -4.35
CA CYS A 6 13.13 8.19 -5.24
C CYS A 6 12.29 8.91 -6.30
N ALA A 7 10.99 8.63 -6.38
CA ALA A 7 10.08 9.17 -7.38
C ALA A 7 10.42 8.82 -8.86
N GLU A 8 11.45 8.01 -9.09
CA GLU A 8 11.71 7.41 -10.39
C GLU A 8 10.72 6.28 -10.69
N PRO A 9 10.63 5.75 -11.91
CA PRO A 9 9.76 4.62 -12.20
C PRO A 9 9.99 3.45 -11.24
N ALA A 10 8.90 2.93 -10.67
CA ALA A 10 8.96 1.69 -9.89
C ALA A 10 9.31 0.52 -10.79
N ASP A 11 10.03 -0.47 -10.24
CA ASP A 11 10.39 -1.68 -10.98
C ASP A 11 9.14 -2.44 -11.42
N CYS A 12 9.11 -2.88 -12.66
CA CYS A 12 7.97 -3.54 -13.29
C CYS A 12 8.44 -4.61 -14.27
N THR A 13 7.89 -5.80 -14.14
CA THR A 13 8.08 -6.92 -15.06
C THR A 13 6.71 -7.46 -15.49
N ASP A 14 6.69 -8.55 -16.25
CA ASP A 14 5.45 -9.24 -16.61
C ASP A 14 4.71 -9.79 -15.36
N ASP A 15 5.44 -10.10 -14.29
CA ASP A 15 4.89 -10.55 -12.99
C ASP A 15 4.36 -9.39 -12.13
N GLY A 16 4.31 -8.18 -12.66
CA GLY A 16 3.83 -7.01 -11.95
C GLY A 16 4.94 -6.12 -11.38
N ARG A 17 4.54 -5.23 -10.46
CA ARG A 17 5.45 -4.27 -9.81
C ARG A 17 6.07 -4.83 -8.55
N LEU A 18 7.23 -4.28 -8.21
CA LEU A 18 7.93 -4.63 -6.97
C LEU A 18 7.34 -3.86 -5.77
N TRP A 19 7.01 -4.61 -4.73
CA TRP A 19 6.48 -4.11 -3.46
C TRP A 19 7.38 -4.54 -2.33
N LEU A 20 7.60 -3.63 -1.37
CA LEU A 20 8.32 -3.89 -0.13
C LEU A 20 7.35 -3.62 1.03
N LEU A 21 7.02 -4.66 1.76
CA LEU A 21 5.98 -4.62 2.78
C LEU A 21 6.56 -5.07 4.13
N PRO A 22 6.14 -4.46 5.26
CA PRO A 22 6.49 -4.94 6.59
C PRO A 22 5.93 -6.34 6.84
N ALA A 23 6.61 -7.10 7.70
CA ALA A 23 6.22 -8.50 7.99
C ALA A 23 4.89 -8.61 8.76
N ASP A 24 4.51 -7.58 9.51
CA ASP A 24 3.24 -7.50 10.23
C ASP A 24 2.01 -7.41 9.31
N HIS A 25 2.22 -7.14 8.03
CA HIS A 25 1.19 -7.24 7.00
C HIS A 25 1.05 -8.66 6.42
N MET A 26 1.81 -9.63 6.95
CA MET A 26 1.71 -11.01 6.50
C MET A 26 0.57 -11.72 7.23
N PRO A 27 -0.36 -12.36 6.50
CA PRO A 27 -1.23 -13.35 7.13
C PRO A 27 -0.38 -14.47 7.71
N ASP A 28 -0.73 -14.90 8.92
CA ASP A 28 -0.16 -16.09 9.56
C ASP A 28 -0.38 -17.28 8.62
N ASP A 29 0.64 -18.04 8.34
CA ASP A 29 0.67 -19.25 7.50
C ASP A 29 0.35 -19.10 5.99
N ASP A 30 1.18 -19.59 5.14
CA ASP A 30 1.01 -19.92 3.72
C ASP A 30 0.85 -18.83 2.67
N GLY A 31 1.31 -17.64 2.93
CA GLY A 31 1.57 -16.72 1.81
C GLY A 31 0.46 -15.74 1.52
N TRP A 32 0.85 -14.69 0.89
CA TRP A 32 0.00 -13.63 0.39
C TRP A 32 -1.05 -14.22 -0.54
N THR A 33 -2.31 -14.11 -0.15
CA THR A 33 -3.43 -14.47 -1.00
C THR A 33 -3.82 -13.27 -1.87
N ASP A 34 -4.29 -13.55 -3.06
CA ASP A 34 -4.93 -12.54 -3.89
C ASP A 34 -6.00 -11.80 -3.09
N GLY A 35 -6.00 -10.48 -3.19
CA GLY A 35 -6.90 -9.64 -2.43
C GLY A 35 -6.26 -8.92 -1.23
N THR A 36 -4.98 -9.19 -0.93
CA THR A 36 -4.26 -8.44 0.12
C THR A 36 -4.26 -6.95 -0.18
N SER A 37 -4.70 -6.15 0.78
CA SER A 37 -4.73 -4.69 0.64
C SER A 37 -3.47 -4.05 1.21
N THR A 38 -3.04 -2.96 0.58
CA THR A 38 -1.91 -2.15 1.05
C THR A 38 -2.11 -0.67 0.72
N VAL A 39 -1.57 0.18 1.56
CA VAL A 39 -1.43 1.62 1.32
C VAL A 39 -0.03 1.99 0.82
N GLN A 40 0.91 1.04 0.91
CA GLN A 40 2.29 1.28 0.46
C GLN A 40 2.34 1.41 -1.07
N PRO A 41 3.05 2.39 -1.62
CA PRO A 41 3.37 2.43 -3.04
C PRO A 41 4.46 1.41 -3.43
N PRO A 42 4.58 1.07 -4.73
CA PRO A 42 5.64 0.19 -5.21
C PRO A 42 7.02 0.87 -5.13
N VAL A 43 8.08 0.09 -5.28
CA VAL A 43 9.46 0.54 -5.18
C VAL A 43 10.28 0.12 -6.40
N CYS A 44 11.42 0.78 -6.64
CA CYS A 44 12.45 0.25 -7.53
C CYS A 44 13.41 -0.66 -6.75
N GLN A 45 14.14 -1.53 -7.43
CA GLN A 45 15.03 -2.53 -6.80
C GLN A 45 16.10 -1.87 -5.91
N ARG A 46 16.74 -0.80 -6.39
CA ARG A 46 17.73 -0.04 -5.62
C ARG A 46 17.14 0.48 -4.30
N CYS A 47 15.97 1.09 -4.36
CA CYS A 47 15.32 1.64 -3.17
C CYS A 47 14.80 0.56 -2.23
N ALA A 48 14.34 -0.59 -2.74
CA ALA A 48 13.98 -1.73 -1.91
C ALA A 48 15.17 -2.19 -1.06
N ARG A 49 16.34 -2.41 -1.68
CA ARG A 49 17.58 -2.78 -0.96
C ARG A 49 17.99 -1.74 0.06
N LEU A 50 18.00 -0.46 -0.33
CA LEU A 50 18.35 0.63 0.58
C LEU A 50 17.40 0.68 1.78
N SER A 51 16.10 0.56 1.55
CA SER A 51 15.10 0.58 2.60
C SER A 51 15.24 -0.60 3.55
N ILE A 52 15.49 -1.81 3.07
CA ILE A 52 15.76 -2.99 3.90
C ILE A 52 16.99 -2.76 4.80
N ALA A 53 18.05 -2.17 4.25
CA ALA A 53 19.27 -1.91 5.01
C ALA A 53 19.13 -0.79 6.05
N MET A 54 18.34 0.24 5.74
CA MET A 54 18.33 1.49 6.50
C MET A 54 17.10 1.65 7.41
N CYS A 55 15.94 1.09 7.05
CA CYS A 55 14.70 1.30 7.80
C CYS A 55 14.62 0.37 9.03
N PRO A 56 14.56 0.91 10.26
CA PRO A 56 14.44 0.09 11.45
C PRO A 56 13.21 -0.81 11.47
N ALA A 57 12.06 -0.33 10.95
CA ALA A 57 10.82 -1.10 10.90
C ALA A 57 10.93 -2.34 9.98
N LEU A 58 11.73 -2.26 8.92
CA LEU A 58 11.94 -3.38 8.01
C LEU A 58 13.00 -4.38 8.51
N ARG A 59 13.80 -4.01 9.50
CA ARG A 59 14.79 -4.92 10.13
C ARG A 59 14.12 -5.98 10.99
N THR A 60 12.95 -5.69 11.55
CA THR A 60 12.17 -6.65 12.36
C THR A 60 11.47 -7.71 11.50
N GLY A 61 11.37 -7.45 10.21
CA GLY A 61 10.81 -8.36 9.21
C GLY A 61 10.22 -7.59 8.02
N HIS A 62 10.43 -8.15 6.85
CA HIS A 62 9.91 -7.59 5.61
C HIS A 62 9.64 -8.68 4.59
N VAL A 63 8.81 -8.36 3.62
CA VAL A 63 8.55 -9.21 2.47
C VAL A 63 8.68 -8.39 1.20
N VAL A 64 9.36 -8.97 0.21
CA VAL A 64 9.43 -8.42 -1.13
C VAL A 64 8.56 -9.27 -2.03
N VAL A 65 7.67 -8.62 -2.76
CA VAL A 65 6.78 -9.34 -3.70
C VAL A 65 6.70 -8.59 -5.04
N ARG A 66 6.40 -9.34 -6.09
CA ARG A 66 5.87 -8.81 -7.33
C ARG A 66 4.37 -9.06 -7.35
N ALA A 67 3.63 -8.06 -7.77
CA ALA A 67 2.19 -8.16 -7.87
C ALA A 67 1.61 -7.12 -8.84
N HIS A 68 0.50 -7.48 -9.44
CA HIS A 68 -0.40 -6.51 -10.05
C HIS A 68 -1.22 -5.81 -8.96
N SER A 69 -1.76 -4.64 -9.26
CA SER A 69 -2.55 -3.91 -8.27
C SER A 69 -3.66 -3.09 -8.89
N ARG A 70 -4.73 -2.94 -8.11
CA ARG A 70 -5.87 -2.09 -8.43
C ARG A 70 -6.16 -1.18 -7.24
N VAL A 71 -6.39 0.12 -7.51
CA VAL A 71 -6.88 1.05 -6.48
C VAL A 71 -8.36 0.76 -6.23
N VAL A 72 -8.73 0.60 -4.96
CA VAL A 72 -10.10 0.22 -4.57
C VAL A 72 -10.77 1.27 -3.69
N GLY A 73 -9.99 2.13 -3.05
CA GLY A 73 -10.51 3.13 -2.13
C GLY A 73 -9.41 4.00 -1.52
N VAL A 74 -9.72 4.59 -0.40
CA VAL A 74 -8.83 5.45 0.37
C VAL A 74 -8.91 5.10 1.86
N THR A 75 -7.84 5.41 2.59
CA THR A 75 -7.91 5.62 4.04
C THR A 75 -8.22 7.08 4.31
N GLY A 76 -8.82 7.40 5.44
CA GLY A 76 -9.01 8.80 5.79
C GLY A 76 -10.04 9.06 6.87
N VAL A 77 -10.29 10.34 7.11
CA VAL A 77 -11.28 10.78 8.08
C VAL A 77 -12.63 10.98 7.39
N VAL A 78 -13.64 10.28 7.88
CA VAL A 78 -15.02 10.42 7.40
C VAL A 78 -15.70 11.55 8.15
N PHE A 79 -16.41 12.40 7.42
CA PHE A 79 -17.17 13.52 7.96
C PHE A 79 -18.66 13.31 7.75
N GLN A 80 -19.45 13.83 8.68
CA GLN A 80 -20.91 13.88 8.54
C GLN A 80 -21.40 15.32 8.56
N PRO A 81 -22.35 15.67 7.70
CA PRO A 81 -23.04 16.96 7.79
C PRO A 81 -23.97 16.97 9.02
N VAL A 82 -23.89 18.02 9.84
CA VAL A 82 -24.74 18.19 11.03
C VAL A 82 -25.66 19.39 10.82
N PRO A 83 -26.99 19.19 10.72
CA PRO A 83 -27.96 20.28 10.64
C PRO A 83 -27.91 21.18 11.90
N PRO A 84 -28.36 22.47 11.82
CA PRO A 84 -29.03 23.14 10.71
C PRO A 84 -28.07 23.82 9.71
N PHE A 85 -26.81 23.90 10.03
CA PHE A 85 -25.80 24.49 9.13
C PHE A 85 -24.91 23.37 8.57
N PRO A 86 -24.33 23.55 7.39
CA PRO A 86 -23.39 22.59 6.80
C PRO A 86 -22.08 22.58 7.61
N ARG A 87 -22.15 22.08 8.81
CA ARG A 87 -21.00 21.83 9.68
C ARG A 87 -20.54 20.39 9.47
N MET A 88 -19.29 20.22 9.12
CA MET A 88 -18.68 18.92 9.00
C MET A 88 -18.09 18.49 10.33
N VAL A 89 -18.49 17.33 10.82
CA VAL A 89 -17.96 16.73 12.04
C VAL A 89 -17.25 15.44 11.66
N ALA A 90 -15.99 15.33 12.04
CA ALA A 90 -15.24 14.09 11.91
C ALA A 90 -15.92 13.00 12.77
N THR A 91 -16.24 11.88 12.16
CA THR A 91 -16.87 10.76 12.88
C THR A 91 -15.84 9.73 13.31
N ASP A 92 -14.99 9.31 12.38
CA ASP A 92 -13.98 8.30 12.64
C ASP A 92 -12.89 8.31 11.57
N TYR A 93 -11.77 7.65 11.85
CA TYR A 93 -10.75 7.33 10.85
C TYR A 93 -11.06 5.94 10.30
N ALA A 94 -11.22 5.85 8.98
CA ALA A 94 -11.49 4.60 8.30
C ALA A 94 -10.23 4.07 7.58
N ASP A 95 -9.91 2.80 7.82
CA ASP A 95 -8.79 2.11 7.16
C ASP A 95 -9.08 1.81 5.68
N LEU A 96 -10.35 1.73 5.33
CA LEU A 96 -10.80 1.60 3.95
C LEU A 96 -12.17 2.22 3.75
N VAL A 97 -12.23 3.21 2.89
CA VAL A 97 -13.46 3.72 2.28
C VAL A 97 -13.42 3.40 0.80
N ALA A 98 -14.22 2.45 0.35
CA ALA A 98 -14.27 2.07 -1.05
C ALA A 98 -14.84 3.21 -1.92
N PHE A 99 -14.36 3.37 -3.14
CA PHE A 99 -14.86 4.41 -4.05
C PHE A 99 -16.34 4.24 -4.42
N THR A 100 -16.88 3.03 -4.23
CA THR A 100 -18.30 2.73 -4.41
C THR A 100 -19.15 3.10 -3.20
N ASP A 101 -18.53 3.39 -2.05
CA ASP A 101 -19.22 3.78 -0.83
C ASP A 101 -19.66 5.24 -0.92
N VAL A 102 -20.88 5.51 -0.46
CA VAL A 102 -21.40 6.89 -0.37
C VAL A 102 -20.56 7.76 0.55
N ALA A 103 -19.93 7.18 1.57
CA ALA A 103 -19.03 7.86 2.49
C ALA A 103 -17.78 8.43 1.80
N ALA A 104 -17.39 7.91 0.62
CA ALA A 104 -16.25 8.42 -0.13
C ALA A 104 -16.36 9.92 -0.45
N ARG A 105 -17.59 10.42 -0.65
CA ARG A 105 -17.85 11.86 -0.90
C ARG A 105 -17.56 12.76 0.31
N TRP A 106 -17.53 12.16 1.49
CA TRP A 106 -17.38 12.85 2.77
C TRP A 106 -16.08 12.48 3.47
N THR A 107 -15.16 11.86 2.75
CA THR A 107 -13.88 11.40 3.30
C THR A 107 -12.75 12.35 2.90
N LEU A 108 -12.06 12.86 3.91
CA LEU A 108 -10.75 13.49 3.70
C LEU A 108 -9.71 12.38 3.57
N ALA A 109 -9.38 12.04 2.34
CA ALA A 109 -8.44 10.96 2.03
C ALA A 109 -7.02 11.30 2.47
N THR A 110 -6.34 10.34 3.09
CA THR A 110 -4.93 10.43 3.46
C THR A 110 -4.04 9.56 2.56
N GLN A 111 -4.49 8.34 2.22
CA GLN A 111 -3.74 7.41 1.38
C GLN A 111 -4.67 6.65 0.45
N LEU A 112 -4.13 6.20 -0.67
CA LEU A 112 -4.82 5.28 -1.58
C LEU A 112 -4.66 3.85 -1.10
N VAL A 113 -5.76 3.10 -1.04
CA VAL A 113 -5.76 1.67 -0.77
C VAL A 113 -5.74 0.91 -2.08
N ARG A 114 -4.81 -0.03 -2.19
CA ARG A 114 -4.65 -0.92 -3.35
C ARG A 114 -4.87 -2.35 -2.90
N VAL A 115 -5.46 -3.13 -3.78
CA VAL A 115 -5.50 -4.59 -3.65
C VAL A 115 -4.44 -5.17 -4.58
N LEU A 116 -3.65 -6.09 -4.05
CA LEU A 116 -2.63 -6.83 -4.78
C LEU A 116 -3.20 -8.18 -5.24
N PHE A 117 -2.78 -8.63 -6.41
CA PHE A 117 -3.15 -9.92 -7.00
C PHE A 117 -2.02 -10.48 -7.88
N ASP A 118 -2.07 -11.75 -8.19
CA ASP A 118 -0.98 -12.51 -8.85
C ASP A 118 0.35 -12.33 -8.10
N ILE A 119 0.33 -12.59 -6.79
CA ILE A 119 1.43 -12.25 -5.89
C ILE A 119 2.51 -13.32 -5.94
N THR A 120 3.73 -12.90 -6.29
CA THR A 120 4.92 -13.77 -6.30
C THR A 120 5.97 -13.21 -5.34
N ARG A 121 6.48 -14.05 -4.44
CA ARG A 121 7.59 -13.67 -3.55
C ARG A 121 8.88 -13.49 -4.32
N VAL A 122 9.65 -12.51 -3.93
CA VAL A 122 10.97 -12.20 -4.47
C VAL A 122 12.00 -12.36 -3.36
N ASP A 123 13.07 -13.11 -3.62
CA ASP A 123 14.19 -13.17 -2.69
C ASP A 123 14.88 -11.79 -2.65
N PRO A 124 14.98 -11.13 -1.49
CA PRO A 124 15.66 -9.85 -1.38
C PRO A 124 17.12 -9.88 -1.87
N ALA A 125 17.79 -11.04 -1.79
CA ALA A 125 19.15 -11.22 -2.28
C ALA A 125 19.26 -11.17 -3.81
N SER A 126 18.17 -11.44 -4.54
CA SER A 126 18.12 -11.39 -6.00
C SER A 126 17.93 -9.98 -6.56
N LEU A 127 17.64 -8.99 -5.73
CA LEU A 127 17.47 -7.62 -6.18
C LEU A 127 18.78 -7.04 -6.69
N THR A 128 18.76 -6.55 -7.94
CA THR A 128 19.91 -5.95 -8.61
C THR A 128 19.94 -4.43 -8.39
N GLY A 129 21.14 -3.87 -8.46
CA GLY A 129 21.37 -2.43 -8.35
C GLY A 129 22.47 -2.10 -7.33
N PRO A 130 23.25 -1.08 -7.62
CA PRO A 130 24.30 -0.60 -6.72
C PRO A 130 23.73 -0.01 -5.43
#